data_6048c42e0f73cc5ba574887e2da4fb15
#
_entry.id   6048c42e0f73cc5ba574887e2da4fb15
#
_cell.length_a   1.000
_cell.length_b   1.000
_cell.length_c   1.000
_cell.angle_alpha   90.00
_cell.angle_beta   90.00
_cell.angle_gamma   90.00
#
_symmetry.space_group_name_H-M   'P 1'
#
loop_
_entity.id
_entity.type
_entity.pdbx_description
1 polymer ?
#
loop_
_entity_poly.entity_id
_entity_poly.type
_entity_poly.pdbx_seq_one_letter_code
_entity_poly.pdbx_strand_id
1 'polypeptide(L)' 'MKKASEYRQHASECRQLAQAMQGAQRDQLLEMAATWDRLADERVELIAHHPELRLEGE' A
#
# COMPACT_ATOMS: atom_id res chain seq x y z
N MET A 1 -11.19 -2.33 -10.32
CA MET A 1 -10.12 -2.85 -9.45
C MET A 1 -9.90 -1.93 -8.28
N LYS A 2 -9.63 -2.50 -7.15
CA LYS A 2 -9.53 -1.72 -5.90
C LYS A 2 -8.08 -1.45 -5.56
N LYS A 3 -7.45 -0.60 -6.31
CA LYS A 3 -6.00 -0.44 -6.25
C LYS A 3 -5.51 0.08 -4.91
N ALA A 4 -6.19 1.08 -4.35
CA ALA A 4 -5.76 1.60 -3.04
C ALA A 4 -5.93 0.54 -1.96
N SER A 5 -7.03 -0.20 -1.99
CA SER A 5 -7.25 -1.30 -1.05
C SER A 5 -6.20 -2.39 -1.19
N GLU A 6 -5.83 -2.72 -2.42
CA GLU A 6 -4.81 -3.71 -2.67
C GLU A 6 -3.45 -3.25 -2.13
N TYR A 7 -3.13 -1.98 -2.34
CA TYR A 7 -1.87 -1.44 -1.81
C TYR A 7 -1.83 -1.52 -0.29
N ARG A 8 -2.94 -1.19 0.36
CA ARG A 8 -3.00 -1.28 1.83
C ARG A 8 -2.92 -2.72 2.31
N GLN A 9 -3.51 -3.64 1.55
CA GLN A 9 -3.41 -5.05 1.87
C GLN A 9 -1.98 -5.54 1.75
N HIS A 10 -1.26 -5.13 0.71
CA HIS A 10 0.15 -5.49 0.57
C HIS A 10 0.97 -4.93 1.71
N ALA A 11 0.69 -3.70 2.14
CA ALA A 11 1.38 -3.11 3.27
C ALA A 11 1.15 -3.93 4.53
N SER A 12 -0.09 -4.35 4.76
CA SER A 12 -0.43 -5.16 5.91
C SER A 12 0.30 -6.51 5.88
N GLU A 13 0.32 -7.14 4.71
CA GLU A 13 1.02 -8.42 4.53
C GLU A 13 2.51 -8.27 4.80
N CYS A 14 3.10 -7.19 4.32
CA CYS A 14 4.51 -6.94 4.58
C CYS A 14 4.78 -6.78 6.07
N ARG A 15 3.89 -6.09 6.79
CA ARG A 15 4.05 -5.94 8.23
C ARG A 15 3.92 -7.26 8.96
N GLN A 16 2.99 -8.11 8.53
CA GLN A 16 2.83 -9.43 9.14
C GLN A 16 4.06 -10.29 8.92
N LEU A 17 4.61 -10.25 7.72
CA LEU A 17 5.85 -10.98 7.43
C LEU A 17 7.00 -10.43 8.24
N ALA A 18 7.05 -9.12 8.43
CA ALA A 18 8.13 -8.49 9.19
C ALA A 18 8.13 -8.98 10.64
N GLN A 19 6.96 -9.29 11.20
CA GLN A 19 6.90 -9.80 12.56
C GLN A 19 7.60 -11.13 12.73
N ALA A 20 7.68 -11.92 11.66
CA ALA A 20 8.36 -13.22 11.67
C ALA A 20 9.84 -13.11 11.30
N MET A 21 10.30 -11.93 10.91
CA MET A 21 11.66 -11.71 10.46
C MET A 21 12.45 -10.91 11.48
N GLN A 22 13.77 -10.85 11.29
CA GLN A 22 14.65 -10.08 12.16
C GLN A 22 15.71 -9.38 11.32
N GLY A 23 16.26 -8.29 11.87
CA GLY A 23 17.37 -7.58 11.26
C GLY A 23 16.98 -6.90 9.96
N ALA A 24 17.87 -7.00 8.97
CA ALA A 24 17.71 -6.30 7.71
C ALA A 24 16.47 -6.76 6.94
N GLN A 25 16.11 -8.03 7.04
CA GLN A 25 14.94 -8.54 6.36
C GLN A 25 13.65 -7.87 6.87
N ARG A 26 13.55 -7.74 8.19
CA ARG A 26 12.41 -7.04 8.78
C ARG A 26 12.38 -5.60 8.33
N ASP A 27 13.53 -4.94 8.33
CA ASP A 27 13.59 -3.54 7.94
C ASP A 27 13.18 -3.35 6.49
N GLN A 28 13.59 -4.24 5.60
CA GLN A 28 13.20 -4.17 4.20
C GLN A 28 11.69 -4.33 4.03
N LEU A 29 11.09 -5.26 4.77
CA LEU A 29 9.65 -5.47 4.69
C LEU A 29 8.88 -4.25 5.21
N LEU A 30 9.38 -3.63 6.27
CA LEU A 30 8.73 -2.42 6.80
C LEU A 30 8.85 -1.26 5.82
N GLU A 31 9.97 -1.14 5.13
CA GLU A 31 10.12 -0.12 4.08
C GLU A 31 9.18 -0.37 2.92
N MET A 32 9.01 -1.64 2.54
CA MET A 32 8.05 -1.99 1.49
C MET A 32 6.63 -1.64 1.92
N ALA A 33 6.30 -1.91 3.18
CA ALA A 33 4.97 -1.57 3.69
C ALA A 33 4.73 -0.07 3.62
N ALA A 34 5.72 0.73 3.99
CA ALA A 34 5.62 2.18 3.92
C ALA A 34 5.42 2.66 2.48
N THR A 35 6.11 2.02 1.53
CA THR A 35 5.97 2.35 0.12
C THR A 35 4.56 2.04 -0.36
N TRP A 36 4.02 0.89 0.01
CA TRP A 36 2.66 0.52 -0.36
C TRP A 36 1.63 1.49 0.23
N ASP A 37 1.83 1.89 1.48
CA ASP A 37 0.94 2.86 2.11
C ASP A 37 0.98 4.19 1.37
N ARG A 38 2.16 4.64 1.00
CA ARG A 38 2.30 5.89 0.26
C ARG A 38 1.60 5.81 -1.09
N LEU A 39 1.75 4.69 -1.79
CA LEU A 39 1.08 4.50 -3.06
C LEU A 39 -0.45 4.53 -2.89
N ALA A 40 -0.95 3.95 -1.80
CA ALA A 40 -2.37 3.99 -1.52
C ALA A 40 -2.84 5.42 -1.30
N ASP A 41 -2.08 6.19 -0.52
CA ASP A 41 -2.43 7.58 -0.26
C ASP A 41 -2.39 8.42 -1.53
N GLU A 42 -1.37 8.21 -2.36
CA GLU A 42 -1.27 8.92 -3.64
C GLU A 42 -2.44 8.58 -4.55
N ARG A 43 -2.86 7.31 -4.55
CA ARG A 43 -4.00 6.90 -5.37
C ARG A 43 -5.28 7.57 -4.89
N VAL A 44 -5.50 7.61 -3.59
CA VAL A 44 -6.68 8.27 -3.03
C VAL A 44 -6.68 9.75 -3.39
N GLU A 45 -5.53 10.40 -3.26
CA GLU A 45 -5.40 11.80 -3.57
C GLU A 45 -5.63 12.06 -5.05
N LEU A 46 -5.09 11.21 -5.90
CA LEU A 46 -5.27 11.32 -7.34
C LEU A 46 -6.77 11.22 -7.70
N ILE A 47 -7.47 10.26 -7.10
CA ILE A 47 -8.89 10.10 -7.36
C ILE A 47 -9.68 11.31 -6.86
N ALA A 48 -9.27 11.89 -5.74
CA ALA A 48 -9.93 13.07 -5.21
C ALA A 48 -9.83 14.26 -6.16
N HIS A 49 -8.71 14.39 -6.86
CA HIS A 49 -8.52 15.47 -7.83
C HIS A 49 -9.04 15.11 -9.21
N HIS A 50 -9.24 13.82 -9.47
CA HIS A 50 -9.69 13.31 -10.77
C HIS A 50 -10.77 12.28 -10.55
N PRO A 51 -12.00 12.71 -10.24
CA PRO A 51 -13.09 11.77 -9.91
C PRO A 51 -13.38 10.76 -11.00
N GLU A 52 -13.03 11.07 -12.23
CA GLU A 52 -13.25 10.14 -13.34
C GLU A 52 -12.48 8.83 -13.18
N LEU A 53 -11.42 8.83 -12.39
CA LEU A 53 -10.64 7.62 -12.16
C LEU A 53 -11.37 6.60 -11.30
N ARG A 54 -12.41 7.03 -10.59
CA ARG A 54 -13.22 6.10 -9.80
C ARG A 54 -13.95 5.09 -10.65
N LEU A 55 -14.18 5.43 -11.89
CA LEU A 55 -14.87 4.53 -12.81
C LEU A 55 -14.06 3.26 -13.07
N GLU A 56 -12.80 3.24 -12.67
CA GLU A 56 -11.95 2.09 -12.86
C GLU A 56 -11.94 1.16 -11.66
N GLY A 57 -12.88 1.32 -10.75
CA GLY A 57 -13.14 0.30 -9.76
C GLY A 57 -12.59 0.55 -8.36
N GLU A 58 -12.34 1.77 -8.02
CA GLU A 58 -12.00 2.10 -6.63
C GLU A 58 -13.24 2.28 -5.79
#